data_58d39ef655c585b592508f1d86c6678e
#
_entry.id   58d39ef655c585b592508f1d86c6678e
#
_cell.length_a   1.000
_cell.length_b   1.000
_cell.length_c   1.000
_cell.angle_alpha   90.00
_cell.angle_beta   90.00
_cell.angle_gamma   90.00
#
_symmetry.space_group_name_H-M   'P 1'
#
loop_
_entity.id
_entity.type
_entity.pdbx_description
1 polymer ?
#
loop_
_entity_poly.entity_id
_entity_poly.type
_entity_poly.pdbx_seq_one_letter_code
_entity_poly.pdbx_strand_id
1 'polypeptide(L)'
;MIKQRTLKNAIRATGIGLHTGETVFLTVRPAPVDTGIVFCRQDLDPVVEIPARAEHVGKTNLSTSLVKDGVKVSTVEHLLSAFAGLGIDNAFVDLTSSEVPIMDGSAGPFVFLLQSAGIAQQCQSKKFIRIKEEIVVSDGDKWASFKPFHGFKVSFAIEFQHPIFNGKISRSEIDFSTTSFVKEISRARTFGFMKDVEALREKNLVLGGSLDNAVVVDEDRVLNEDGLRYEDEFVKHKILDAIGDLYLLGYGLIGAFHGFKSGHELNNRLIRKILGATDAWELVSLEDSELSPIIFQQPIT
;
A
#
# COMPACT_ATOMS: atom_id res chain seq x y z
N MET A 1 -2.56 19.65 -17.60
CA MET A 1 -1.55 19.44 -16.52
C MET A 1 -2.20 18.76 -15.32
N ILE A 2 -1.70 17.58 -14.92
CA ILE A 2 -2.21 16.85 -13.75
C ILE A 2 -1.71 17.57 -12.49
N LYS A 3 -2.63 17.87 -11.59
CA LYS A 3 -2.35 18.57 -10.34
C LYS A 3 -2.18 17.62 -9.17
N GLN A 4 -1.41 18.04 -8.16
CA GLN A 4 -1.36 17.39 -6.86
C GLN A 4 -2.74 17.38 -6.21
N ARG A 5 -2.96 16.44 -5.31
CA ARG A 5 -4.24 16.25 -4.60
C ARG A 5 -4.01 16.11 -3.10
N THR A 6 -4.98 16.65 -2.37
CA THR A 6 -5.13 16.47 -0.92
C THR A 6 -6.60 16.23 -0.58
N LEU A 7 -6.95 16.11 0.68
CA LEU A 7 -8.34 16.01 1.13
C LEU A 7 -9.01 17.38 1.18
N LYS A 8 -10.35 17.44 1.03
CA LYS A 8 -11.15 18.64 1.29
C LYS A 8 -11.33 18.85 2.80
N ASN A 9 -11.61 17.76 3.54
CA ASN A 9 -11.91 17.79 4.96
C ASN A 9 -11.09 16.74 5.70
N ALA A 10 -10.90 16.92 7.01
CA ALA A 10 -10.38 15.88 7.87
C ALA A 10 -11.42 14.77 8.05
N ILE A 11 -10.96 13.52 8.12
CA ILE A 11 -11.79 12.33 8.37
C ILE A 11 -11.18 11.50 9.49
N ARG A 12 -12.05 10.86 10.28
CA ARG A 12 -11.65 10.07 11.43
C ARG A 12 -12.18 8.65 11.32
N ALA A 13 -11.40 7.72 11.85
CA ALA A 13 -11.80 6.33 12.03
C ALA A 13 -11.19 5.77 13.32
N THR A 14 -11.78 4.70 13.80
CA THR A 14 -11.26 3.92 14.92
C THR A 14 -11.17 2.47 14.48
N GLY A 15 -10.10 1.80 14.84
CA GLY A 15 -9.91 0.39 14.54
C GLY A 15 -8.89 -0.23 15.48
N ILE A 16 -8.44 -1.43 15.14
CA ILE A 16 -7.50 -2.22 15.96
C ILE A 16 -6.23 -2.43 15.12
N GLY A 17 -5.05 -2.32 15.76
CA GLY A 17 -3.78 -2.73 15.15
C GLY A 17 -3.75 -4.24 14.95
N LEU A 18 -3.38 -4.70 13.75
CA LEU A 18 -3.33 -6.14 13.43
C LEU A 18 -2.35 -6.89 14.36
N HIS A 19 -1.15 -6.33 14.54
CA HIS A 19 -0.10 -6.97 15.32
C HIS A 19 -0.18 -6.63 16.80
N THR A 20 -0.46 -5.38 17.15
CA THR A 20 -0.50 -4.90 18.53
C THR A 20 -1.77 -5.29 19.28
N GLY A 21 -2.90 -5.41 18.57
CA GLY A 21 -4.22 -5.58 19.19
C GLY A 21 -4.74 -4.31 19.90
N GLU A 22 -4.02 -3.19 19.81
CA GLU A 22 -4.39 -1.93 20.45
C GLU A 22 -5.47 -1.20 19.65
N THR A 23 -6.35 -0.49 20.37
CA THR A 23 -7.29 0.45 19.73
C THR A 23 -6.53 1.67 19.22
N VAL A 24 -6.77 2.01 17.97
CA VAL A 24 -6.10 3.13 17.27
C VAL A 24 -7.15 4.12 16.80
N PHE A 25 -6.99 5.40 17.16
CA PHE A 25 -7.71 6.51 16.56
C PHE A 25 -6.87 7.06 15.42
N LEU A 26 -7.43 7.02 14.22
CA LEU A 26 -6.84 7.54 12.99
C LEU A 26 -7.57 8.84 12.61
N THR A 27 -6.82 9.91 12.31
CA THR A 27 -7.36 11.09 11.65
C THR A 27 -6.51 11.39 10.42
N VAL A 28 -7.12 11.46 9.25
CA VAL A 28 -6.45 11.91 8.02
C VAL A 28 -6.88 13.34 7.74
N ARG A 29 -5.89 14.24 7.60
CA ARG A 29 -6.09 15.69 7.41
C ARG A 29 -5.49 16.15 6.09
N PRO A 30 -6.05 17.23 5.47
CA PRO A 30 -5.41 17.89 4.35
C PRO A 30 -3.99 18.34 4.70
N ALA A 31 -3.11 18.36 3.69
CA ALA A 31 -1.76 18.89 3.84
C ALA A 31 -1.44 19.87 2.68
N PRO A 32 -0.51 20.82 2.87
CA PRO A 32 -0.02 21.71 1.82
C PRO A 32 0.59 20.95 0.64
N VAL A 33 0.79 21.65 -0.47
CA VAL A 33 1.52 21.13 -1.63
C VAL A 33 2.94 20.68 -1.23
N ASP A 34 3.44 19.64 -1.89
CA ASP A 34 4.79 19.09 -1.71
C ASP A 34 5.07 18.54 -0.28
N THR A 35 4.05 18.37 0.56
CA THR A 35 4.20 17.74 1.89
C THR A 35 4.47 16.23 1.77
N GLY A 36 3.82 15.56 0.82
CA GLY A 36 3.75 14.10 0.78
C GLY A 36 2.79 13.54 1.83
N ILE A 37 2.87 12.25 2.09
CA ILE A 37 2.14 11.60 3.18
C ILE A 37 3.03 11.60 4.42
N VAL A 38 2.52 12.14 5.54
CA VAL A 38 3.27 12.25 6.81
C VAL A 38 2.45 11.63 7.93
N PHE A 39 3.01 10.62 8.58
CA PHE A 39 2.43 9.99 9.77
C PHE A 39 2.84 10.77 11.02
N CYS A 40 1.86 11.13 11.86
CA CYS A 40 2.04 11.93 13.07
C CYS A 40 1.63 11.10 14.30
N ARG A 41 2.58 10.77 15.18
CA ARG A 41 2.34 10.04 16.45
C ARG A 41 1.84 11.03 17.50
N GLN A 42 0.50 11.17 17.56
CA GLN A 42 -0.20 12.12 18.45
C GLN A 42 -0.20 11.70 19.92
N ASP A 43 0.13 10.45 20.20
CA ASP A 43 0.26 9.88 21.55
C ASP A 43 1.60 10.20 22.23
N LEU A 44 2.50 10.89 21.51
CA LEU A 44 3.84 11.26 22.00
C LEU A 44 3.92 12.76 22.26
N ASP A 45 4.73 13.14 23.23
CA ASP A 45 5.06 14.53 23.54
C ASP A 45 6.61 14.70 23.58
N PRO A 46 7.20 15.41 22.60
CA PRO A 46 6.55 16.07 21.46
C PRO A 46 6.02 15.06 20.40
N VAL A 47 5.03 15.51 19.63
CA VAL A 47 4.53 14.76 18.46
C VAL A 47 5.68 14.49 17.50
N VAL A 48 5.76 13.24 17.02
CA VAL A 48 6.80 12.83 16.05
C VAL A 48 6.17 12.65 14.68
N GLU A 49 6.71 13.37 13.70
CA GLU A 49 6.29 13.30 12.30
C GLU A 49 7.25 12.41 11.50
N ILE A 50 6.70 11.39 10.81
CA ILE A 50 7.45 10.42 10.02
C ILE A 50 6.95 10.48 8.58
N PRO A 51 7.71 11.08 7.65
CA PRO A 51 7.36 11.06 6.23
C PRO A 51 7.30 9.63 5.67
N ALA A 52 6.28 9.34 4.86
CA ALA A 52 6.16 8.07 4.15
C ALA A 52 7.12 8.03 2.96
N ARG A 53 8.38 7.76 3.24
CA ARG A 53 9.48 7.72 2.27
C ARG A 53 10.36 6.49 2.51
N ALA A 54 11.02 6.04 1.45
CA ALA A 54 11.87 4.85 1.47
C ALA A 54 12.99 4.91 2.52
N GLU A 55 13.55 6.11 2.78
CA GLU A 55 14.61 6.31 3.78
C GLU A 55 14.15 6.01 5.21
N HIS A 56 12.85 6.14 5.50
CA HIS A 56 12.25 5.85 6.80
C HIS A 56 11.79 4.40 6.96
N VAL A 57 11.86 3.57 5.91
CA VAL A 57 11.46 2.16 6.02
C VAL A 57 12.42 1.43 6.97
N GLY A 58 11.85 0.88 8.04
CA GLY A 58 12.52 0.05 9.02
C GLY A 58 12.31 -1.45 8.75
N LYS A 59 11.72 -2.16 9.71
CA LYS A 59 11.42 -3.59 9.55
C LYS A 59 10.28 -3.80 8.56
N THR A 60 10.41 -4.86 7.76
CA THR A 60 9.44 -5.27 6.73
C THR A 60 8.92 -6.70 6.96
N ASN A 61 9.01 -7.18 8.22
CA ASN A 61 8.50 -8.48 8.60
C ASN A 61 6.99 -8.42 8.78
N LEU A 62 6.24 -9.13 7.95
CA LEU A 62 4.78 -9.22 7.91
C LEU A 62 4.03 -7.92 7.57
N SER A 63 4.65 -6.77 7.67
CA SER A 63 4.11 -5.47 7.28
C SER A 63 5.23 -4.47 7.03
N THR A 64 4.94 -3.39 6.34
CA THR A 64 5.88 -2.28 6.16
C THR A 64 5.80 -1.33 7.36
N SER A 65 6.95 -1.07 7.99
CA SER A 65 7.07 -0.12 9.09
C SER A 65 7.94 1.06 8.69
N LEU A 66 7.55 2.24 9.14
CA LEU A 66 8.34 3.47 9.07
C LEU A 66 8.95 3.75 10.43
N VAL A 67 10.19 4.23 10.44
CA VAL A 67 10.94 4.56 11.67
C VAL A 67 11.68 5.87 11.48
N LYS A 68 11.55 6.76 12.47
CA LYS A 68 12.32 7.99 12.59
C LYS A 68 12.60 8.29 14.06
N ASP A 69 13.85 8.58 14.39
CA ASP A 69 14.28 8.91 15.75
C ASP A 69 13.85 7.88 16.82
N GLY A 70 13.85 6.59 16.45
CA GLY A 70 13.43 5.49 17.32
C GLY A 70 11.91 5.29 17.43
N VAL A 71 11.10 6.20 16.86
CA VAL A 71 9.64 6.11 16.83
C VAL A 71 9.19 5.36 15.59
N LYS A 72 8.22 4.43 15.77
CA LYS A 72 7.71 3.54 14.71
C LYS A 72 6.25 3.80 14.39
N VAL A 73 5.90 3.65 13.10
CA VAL A 73 4.53 3.40 12.62
C VAL A 73 4.57 2.18 11.70
N SER A 74 3.75 1.16 11.97
CA SER A 74 3.70 -0.09 11.20
C SER A 74 2.38 -0.27 10.45
N THR A 75 2.36 -1.26 9.54
CA THR A 75 1.18 -1.65 8.72
C THR A 75 0.67 -0.47 7.89
N VAL A 76 1.59 0.25 7.24
CA VAL A 76 1.27 1.46 6.47
C VAL A 76 0.81 1.16 5.04
N GLU A 77 1.07 -0.04 4.53
CA GLU A 77 0.91 -0.45 3.14
C GLU A 77 -0.53 -0.32 2.62
N HIS A 78 -1.54 -0.72 3.39
CA HIS A 78 -2.95 -0.67 2.95
C HIS A 78 -3.46 0.76 2.80
N LEU A 79 -3.12 1.64 3.77
CA LEU A 79 -3.48 3.05 3.70
C LEU A 79 -2.71 3.77 2.59
N LEU A 80 -1.41 3.49 2.43
CA LEU A 80 -0.61 4.02 1.32
C LEU A 80 -1.14 3.56 -0.03
N SER A 81 -1.60 2.32 -0.13
CA SER A 81 -2.27 1.80 -1.33
C SER A 81 -3.54 2.58 -1.67
N ALA A 82 -4.34 2.94 -0.65
CA ALA A 82 -5.53 3.77 -0.85
C ALA A 82 -5.17 5.19 -1.32
N PHE A 83 -4.14 5.83 -0.74
CA PHE A 83 -3.65 7.13 -1.22
C PHE A 83 -3.18 7.07 -2.67
N ALA A 84 -2.38 6.05 -3.02
CA ALA A 84 -1.93 5.81 -4.39
C ALA A 84 -3.11 5.62 -5.35
N GLY A 85 -4.06 4.77 -4.96
CA GLY A 85 -5.26 4.44 -5.73
C GLY A 85 -6.14 5.63 -6.07
N LEU A 86 -6.24 6.59 -5.15
CA LEU A 86 -7.01 7.82 -5.32
C LEU A 86 -6.16 8.99 -5.84
N GLY A 87 -4.87 8.80 -5.99
CA GLY A 87 -3.93 9.83 -6.45
C GLY A 87 -3.74 10.98 -5.49
N ILE A 88 -3.86 10.75 -4.17
CA ILE A 88 -3.67 11.75 -3.12
C ILE A 88 -2.18 11.88 -2.82
N ASP A 89 -1.61 13.05 -3.07
CA ASP A 89 -0.18 13.31 -2.92
C ASP A 89 0.18 13.78 -1.51
N ASN A 90 -0.70 14.55 -0.86
CA ASN A 90 -0.39 15.26 0.37
C ASN A 90 -1.45 15.03 1.44
N ALA A 91 -1.06 14.47 2.57
CA ALA A 91 -1.93 14.29 3.74
C ALA A 91 -1.11 14.14 5.03
N PHE A 92 -1.65 14.64 6.14
CA PHE A 92 -1.22 14.26 7.48
C PHE A 92 -2.07 13.10 7.98
N VAL A 93 -1.42 12.12 8.61
CA VAL A 93 -2.06 10.92 9.17
C VAL A 93 -1.74 10.87 10.66
N ASP A 94 -2.66 11.36 11.47
CA ASP A 94 -2.53 11.37 12.92
C ASP A 94 -2.92 10.00 13.48
N LEU A 95 -2.07 9.44 14.33
CA LEU A 95 -2.25 8.14 14.99
C LEU A 95 -2.04 8.26 16.50
N THR A 96 -2.84 7.52 17.26
CA THR A 96 -2.71 7.42 18.73
C THR A 96 -2.01 6.12 19.16
N SER A 97 -1.37 5.39 18.24
CA SER A 97 -0.60 4.18 18.49
C SER A 97 0.46 3.98 17.42
N SER A 98 1.31 2.99 17.61
CA SER A 98 2.43 2.66 16.72
C SER A 98 2.04 1.86 15.48
N GLU A 99 0.76 1.67 15.21
CA GLU A 99 0.28 0.86 14.09
C GLU A 99 -0.93 1.52 13.43
N VAL A 100 -1.00 1.48 12.10
CA VAL A 100 -2.21 1.86 11.34
C VAL A 100 -3.30 0.81 11.61
N PRO A 101 -4.57 1.20 11.88
CA PRO A 101 -5.62 0.22 12.13
C PRO A 101 -5.83 -0.66 10.89
N ILE A 102 -6.02 -1.97 11.13
CA ILE A 102 -6.14 -2.95 10.04
C ILE A 102 -7.47 -2.85 9.28
N MET A 103 -8.48 -2.27 9.90
CA MET A 103 -9.84 -2.17 9.40
C MET A 103 -10.43 -3.56 9.09
N ASP A 104 -10.82 -3.81 7.84
CA ASP A 104 -11.32 -5.12 7.37
C ASP A 104 -10.22 -5.97 6.70
N GLY A 105 -8.96 -5.55 6.83
CA GLY A 105 -7.79 -6.22 6.24
C GLY A 105 -7.51 -5.84 4.79
N SER A 106 -8.25 -4.89 4.22
CA SER A 106 -8.08 -4.38 2.86
C SER A 106 -7.87 -2.86 2.82
N ALA A 107 -7.65 -2.29 1.64
CA ALA A 107 -7.64 -0.84 1.44
C ALA A 107 -9.06 -0.24 1.29
N GLY A 108 -10.10 -1.06 1.14
CA GLY A 108 -11.48 -0.63 0.87
C GLY A 108 -12.03 0.39 1.86
N PRO A 109 -11.97 0.16 3.18
CA PRO A 109 -12.41 1.14 4.18
C PRO A 109 -11.66 2.47 4.09
N PHE A 110 -10.36 2.46 3.83
CA PHE A 110 -9.59 3.69 3.64
C PHE A 110 -10.01 4.44 2.37
N VAL A 111 -10.23 3.73 1.26
CA VAL A 111 -10.79 4.32 0.03
C VAL A 111 -12.11 5.01 0.32
N PHE A 112 -13.04 4.34 1.03
CA PHE A 112 -14.33 4.91 1.41
C PHE A 112 -14.18 6.17 2.28
N LEU A 113 -13.31 6.14 3.29
CA LEU A 113 -13.06 7.29 4.18
C LEU A 113 -12.48 8.47 3.39
N LEU A 114 -11.45 8.24 2.57
CA LEU A 114 -10.80 9.28 1.79
C LEU A 114 -11.73 9.92 0.75
N GLN A 115 -12.57 9.11 0.09
CA GLN A 115 -13.60 9.62 -0.82
C GLN A 115 -14.68 10.42 -0.06
N SER A 116 -15.08 9.97 1.13
CA SER A 116 -16.06 10.68 1.98
C SER A 116 -15.52 12.02 2.49
N ALA A 117 -14.22 12.13 2.75
CA ALA A 117 -13.56 13.40 3.10
C ALA A 117 -13.57 14.39 1.93
N GLY A 118 -13.76 13.89 0.71
CA GLY A 118 -13.62 14.63 -0.53
C GLY A 118 -12.15 14.87 -0.91
N ILE A 119 -11.88 14.93 -2.20
CA ILE A 119 -10.53 15.15 -2.75
C ILE A 119 -10.47 16.52 -3.39
N ALA A 120 -9.44 17.30 -3.09
CA ALA A 120 -9.19 18.61 -3.63
C ALA A 120 -7.95 18.61 -4.52
N GLN A 121 -8.02 19.27 -5.69
CA GLN A 121 -6.85 19.57 -6.49
C GLN A 121 -6.12 20.78 -5.91
N GLN A 122 -4.79 20.74 -5.96
CA GLN A 122 -3.92 21.81 -5.50
C GLN A 122 -3.29 22.56 -6.69
N CYS A 123 -2.59 23.67 -6.42
CA CYS A 123 -2.05 24.51 -7.49
C CYS A 123 -0.82 23.91 -8.20
N GLN A 124 -0.03 23.08 -7.50
CA GLN A 124 1.20 22.50 -8.04
C GLN A 124 0.95 21.29 -8.97
N SER A 125 1.87 21.10 -9.91
CA SER A 125 1.86 19.95 -10.81
C SER A 125 2.23 18.67 -10.07
N LYS A 126 1.50 17.59 -10.36
CA LYS A 126 1.84 16.25 -9.89
C LYS A 126 3.10 15.76 -10.60
N LYS A 127 4.00 15.18 -9.83
CA LYS A 127 5.23 14.59 -10.34
C LYS A 127 5.13 13.06 -10.39
N PHE A 128 5.82 12.48 -11.37
CA PHE A 128 5.88 11.03 -11.57
C PHE A 128 7.33 10.61 -11.76
N ILE A 129 7.70 9.48 -11.18
CA ILE A 129 8.90 8.74 -11.55
C ILE A 129 8.57 7.92 -12.79
N ARG A 130 9.23 8.23 -13.91
CA ARG A 130 9.15 7.45 -15.16
C ARG A 130 10.36 6.53 -15.23
N ILE A 131 10.12 5.23 -15.32
CA ILE A 131 11.19 4.22 -15.48
C ILE A 131 11.64 4.19 -16.93
N LYS A 132 12.96 4.31 -17.16
CA LYS A 132 13.61 4.29 -18.45
C LYS A 132 14.32 2.97 -18.78
N GLU A 133 14.81 2.29 -17.73
CA GLU A 133 15.52 1.02 -17.86
C GLU A 133 14.96 0.00 -16.88
N GLU A 134 15.11 -1.28 -17.19
CA GLU A 134 14.70 -2.34 -16.28
C GLU A 134 15.57 -2.37 -15.02
N ILE A 135 14.92 -2.41 -13.87
CA ILE A 135 15.57 -2.57 -12.55
C ILE A 135 15.00 -3.83 -11.91
N VAL A 136 15.89 -4.76 -11.50
CA VAL A 136 15.51 -6.06 -10.93
C VAL A 136 16.22 -6.27 -9.61
N VAL A 137 15.51 -6.85 -8.65
CA VAL A 137 16.08 -7.40 -7.41
C VAL A 137 15.61 -8.84 -7.23
N SER A 138 16.43 -9.69 -6.64
CA SER A 138 16.09 -11.10 -6.39
C SER A 138 16.63 -11.58 -5.05
N ASP A 139 16.00 -12.64 -4.54
CA ASP A 139 16.40 -13.38 -3.37
C ASP A 139 15.98 -14.83 -3.54
N GLY A 140 16.95 -15.70 -3.87
CA GLY A 140 16.67 -17.08 -4.29
C GLY A 140 15.78 -17.10 -5.54
N ASP A 141 14.63 -17.77 -5.46
CA ASP A 141 13.63 -17.87 -6.52
C ASP A 141 12.63 -16.68 -6.55
N LYS A 142 12.69 -15.80 -5.56
CA LYS A 142 11.83 -14.61 -5.46
C LYS A 142 12.47 -13.46 -6.19
N TRP A 143 11.63 -12.66 -6.86
CA TRP A 143 12.13 -11.45 -7.53
C TRP A 143 11.06 -10.38 -7.65
N ALA A 144 11.52 -9.14 -7.79
CA ALA A 144 10.71 -7.99 -8.15
C ALA A 144 11.45 -7.16 -9.19
N SER A 145 10.74 -6.65 -10.18
CA SER A 145 11.32 -5.77 -11.20
C SER A 145 10.39 -4.61 -11.53
N PHE A 146 11.01 -3.54 -12.04
CA PHE A 146 10.30 -2.42 -12.62
C PHE A 146 10.85 -2.18 -14.04
N LYS A 147 9.95 -2.08 -15.02
CA LYS A 147 10.28 -1.95 -16.45
C LYS A 147 9.67 -0.70 -17.04
N PRO A 148 10.25 -0.13 -18.11
CA PRO A 148 9.59 0.90 -18.90
C PRO A 148 8.21 0.45 -19.41
N PHE A 149 7.21 1.30 -19.20
CA PHE A 149 5.84 1.10 -19.67
C PHE A 149 5.12 2.44 -19.78
N HIS A 150 4.26 2.60 -20.78
CA HIS A 150 3.44 3.80 -20.91
C HIS A 150 2.14 3.66 -20.12
N GLY A 151 2.20 3.96 -18.84
CA GLY A 151 1.15 3.77 -17.84
C GLY A 151 1.73 3.33 -16.51
N PHE A 152 0.90 2.88 -15.61
CA PHE A 152 1.34 2.16 -14.41
C PHE A 152 0.66 0.78 -14.39
N LYS A 153 1.46 -0.27 -14.51
CA LYS A 153 1.01 -1.65 -14.51
C LYS A 153 1.60 -2.37 -13.31
N VAL A 154 0.81 -3.21 -12.67
CA VAL A 154 1.26 -4.08 -11.57
C VAL A 154 0.85 -5.51 -11.86
N SER A 155 1.84 -6.39 -12.05
CA SER A 155 1.65 -7.82 -12.24
C SER A 155 2.27 -8.58 -11.06
N PHE A 156 1.56 -9.54 -10.51
CA PHE A 156 2.05 -10.31 -9.37
C PHE A 156 1.76 -11.81 -9.57
N ALA A 157 2.70 -12.65 -9.13
CA ALA A 157 2.52 -14.08 -9.08
C ALA A 157 2.94 -14.64 -7.71
N ILE A 158 2.10 -15.50 -7.16
CA ILE A 158 2.33 -16.20 -5.90
C ILE A 158 2.34 -17.70 -6.12
N GLU A 159 3.14 -18.40 -5.33
CA GLU A 159 3.19 -19.85 -5.26
C GLU A 159 3.31 -20.24 -3.79
N PHE A 160 2.29 -20.92 -3.26
CA PHE A 160 2.30 -21.45 -1.92
C PHE A 160 2.19 -22.97 -1.95
N GLN A 161 3.01 -23.63 -1.13
CA GLN A 161 2.95 -25.08 -0.91
C GLN A 161 1.79 -25.41 0.06
N HIS A 162 0.55 -25.24 -0.44
CA HIS A 162 -0.66 -25.44 0.35
C HIS A 162 -1.78 -26.01 -0.53
N PRO A 163 -2.60 -26.98 -0.03
CA PRO A 163 -3.62 -27.66 -0.82
C PRO A 163 -4.61 -26.74 -1.53
N ILE A 164 -5.02 -25.62 -0.90
CA ILE A 164 -5.95 -24.65 -1.48
C ILE A 164 -5.46 -24.05 -2.81
N PHE A 165 -4.14 -24.01 -3.04
CA PHE A 165 -3.54 -23.50 -4.29
C PHE A 165 -3.30 -24.61 -5.32
N ASN A 166 -3.57 -25.89 -4.96
CA ASN A 166 -3.39 -27.06 -5.84
C ASN A 166 -2.00 -27.12 -6.53
N GLY A 167 -0.96 -26.61 -5.90
CA GLY A 167 0.39 -26.52 -6.47
C GLY A 167 0.49 -25.60 -7.71
N LYS A 168 -0.51 -24.77 -7.96
CA LYS A 168 -0.53 -23.84 -9.10
C LYS A 168 0.00 -22.46 -8.70
N ILE A 169 0.65 -21.80 -9.67
CA ILE A 169 1.00 -20.40 -9.56
C ILE A 169 -0.26 -19.57 -9.82
N SER A 170 -0.70 -18.80 -8.81
CA SER A 170 -1.75 -17.81 -8.98
C SER A 170 -1.15 -16.50 -9.48
N ARG A 171 -1.77 -15.91 -10.51
CA ARG A 171 -1.31 -14.67 -11.14
C ARG A 171 -2.45 -13.69 -11.31
N SER A 172 -2.16 -12.40 -11.10
CA SER A 172 -3.08 -11.32 -11.42
C SER A 172 -2.30 -10.09 -11.91
N GLU A 173 -2.96 -9.26 -12.68
CA GLU A 173 -2.39 -8.05 -13.27
C GLU A 173 -3.43 -6.94 -13.29
N ILE A 174 -2.99 -5.70 -13.12
CA ILE A 174 -3.83 -4.52 -13.25
C ILE A 174 -3.12 -3.46 -14.09
N ASP A 175 -3.81 -2.91 -15.09
CA ASP A 175 -3.51 -1.61 -15.67
C ASP A 175 -4.15 -0.55 -14.77
N PHE A 176 -3.30 0.22 -14.10
CA PHE A 176 -3.71 1.06 -12.99
C PHE A 176 -4.48 2.30 -13.43
N SER A 177 -5.65 2.43 -12.87
CA SER A 177 -6.45 3.66 -12.80
C SER A 177 -7.17 3.68 -11.46
N THR A 178 -7.69 4.82 -11.03
CA THR A 178 -8.54 4.83 -9.82
C THR A 178 -9.70 3.85 -9.94
N THR A 179 -10.34 3.77 -11.11
CA THR A 179 -11.49 2.88 -11.32
C THR A 179 -11.11 1.40 -11.21
N SER A 180 -10.04 0.97 -11.88
CA SER A 180 -9.58 -0.43 -11.82
C SER A 180 -9.09 -0.78 -10.40
N PHE A 181 -8.33 0.10 -9.77
CA PHE A 181 -7.88 -0.10 -8.38
C PHE A 181 -9.06 -0.28 -7.42
N VAL A 182 -10.05 0.62 -7.45
CA VAL A 182 -11.20 0.57 -6.55
C VAL A 182 -12.05 -0.67 -6.77
N LYS A 183 -12.28 -1.05 -8.03
CA LYS A 183 -13.14 -2.20 -8.38
C LYS A 183 -12.46 -3.56 -8.17
N GLU A 184 -11.19 -3.66 -8.51
CA GLU A 184 -10.53 -4.95 -8.67
C GLU A 184 -9.55 -5.30 -7.56
N ILE A 185 -8.97 -4.27 -6.89
CA ILE A 185 -7.87 -4.48 -5.95
C ILE A 185 -8.23 -4.05 -4.53
N SER A 186 -8.83 -2.87 -4.35
CA SER A 186 -8.93 -2.20 -3.06
C SER A 186 -9.55 -3.04 -1.93
N ARG A 187 -10.43 -4.00 -2.26
CA ARG A 187 -11.16 -4.85 -1.31
C ARG A 187 -10.50 -6.21 -1.04
N ALA A 188 -9.35 -6.50 -1.67
CA ALA A 188 -8.61 -7.73 -1.41
C ALA A 188 -8.03 -7.72 0.01
N ARG A 189 -8.41 -8.69 0.84
CA ARG A 189 -8.02 -8.77 2.25
C ARG A 189 -6.66 -9.42 2.42
N THR A 190 -5.96 -8.99 3.48
CA THR A 190 -4.80 -9.73 3.99
C THR A 190 -5.19 -11.16 4.38
N PHE A 191 -4.21 -12.04 4.42
CA PHE A 191 -4.46 -13.45 4.70
C PHE A 191 -3.34 -14.07 5.54
N GLY A 192 -3.68 -15.15 6.23
CA GLY A 192 -2.74 -15.93 7.00
C GLY A 192 -3.14 -17.39 7.06
N PHE A 193 -2.17 -18.25 7.36
CA PHE A 193 -2.39 -19.67 7.56
C PHE A 193 -2.59 -19.93 9.06
N MET A 194 -3.61 -20.70 9.41
CA MET A 194 -3.96 -20.99 10.81
C MET A 194 -2.79 -21.62 11.57
N LYS A 195 -2.03 -22.50 10.92
CA LYS A 195 -0.82 -23.13 11.47
C LYS A 195 0.25 -22.14 11.96
N ASP A 196 0.28 -20.92 11.37
CA ASP A 196 1.29 -19.91 11.70
C ASP A 196 0.79 -18.96 12.81
N VAL A 197 -0.53 -18.89 13.05
CA VAL A 197 -1.15 -17.92 13.97
C VAL A 197 -0.66 -18.10 15.41
N GLU A 198 -0.57 -19.35 15.92
CA GLU A 198 -0.11 -19.61 17.29
C GLU A 198 1.34 -19.16 17.47
N ALA A 199 2.23 -19.56 16.54
CA ALA A 199 3.63 -19.15 16.59
C ALA A 199 3.84 -17.64 16.45
N LEU A 200 2.95 -16.94 15.74
CA LEU A 200 2.97 -15.47 15.63
C LEU A 200 2.51 -14.81 16.92
N ARG A 201 1.45 -15.34 17.56
CA ARG A 201 0.95 -14.85 18.86
C ARG A 201 1.97 -15.01 19.99
N GLU A 202 2.71 -16.11 20.02
CA GLU A 202 3.83 -16.29 20.94
C GLU A 202 4.91 -15.22 20.81
N LYS A 203 5.05 -14.64 19.60
CA LYS A 203 5.97 -13.52 19.32
C LYS A 203 5.32 -12.14 19.50
N ASN A 204 4.14 -12.06 20.14
CA ASN A 204 3.34 -10.85 20.25
C ASN A 204 3.01 -10.19 18.89
N LEU A 205 2.69 -11.00 17.87
CA LEU A 205 2.23 -10.58 16.57
C LEU A 205 0.81 -11.09 16.32
N VAL A 206 0.07 -10.40 15.44
CA VAL A 206 -1.30 -10.75 15.03
C VAL A 206 -2.27 -10.85 16.24
N LEU A 207 -2.03 -10.04 17.28
CA LEU A 207 -2.87 -10.03 18.49
C LEU A 207 -4.29 -9.50 18.20
N GLY A 208 -4.45 -8.60 17.23
CA GLY A 208 -5.73 -8.06 16.76
C GLY A 208 -6.33 -8.82 15.56
N GLY A 209 -5.67 -9.88 15.09
CA GLY A 209 -6.13 -10.67 13.94
C GLY A 209 -7.39 -11.49 14.24
N SER A 210 -8.36 -11.41 13.32
CA SER A 210 -9.64 -12.14 13.38
C SER A 210 -10.14 -12.47 11.97
N LEU A 211 -11.23 -13.27 11.89
CA LEU A 211 -11.91 -13.54 10.62
C LEU A 211 -12.59 -12.29 10.02
N ASP A 212 -12.78 -11.23 10.80
CA ASP A 212 -13.34 -9.97 10.32
C ASP A 212 -12.33 -9.12 9.54
N ASN A 213 -11.02 -9.34 9.78
CA ASN A 213 -9.95 -8.51 9.22
C ASN A 213 -8.84 -9.28 8.49
N ALA A 214 -9.01 -10.57 8.27
CA ALA A 214 -8.10 -11.38 7.47
C ALA A 214 -8.83 -12.57 6.84
N VAL A 215 -8.36 -13.03 5.69
CA VAL A 215 -8.70 -14.35 5.16
C VAL A 215 -7.82 -15.37 5.88
N VAL A 216 -8.43 -16.28 6.64
CA VAL A 216 -7.71 -17.32 7.37
C VAL A 216 -7.86 -18.65 6.63
N VAL A 217 -6.72 -19.27 6.34
CA VAL A 217 -6.63 -20.52 5.62
C VAL A 217 -6.22 -21.62 6.60
N ASP A 218 -7.03 -22.66 6.70
CA ASP A 218 -6.75 -23.90 7.44
C ASP A 218 -6.10 -24.93 6.52
N GLU A 219 -5.99 -26.17 6.92
CA GLU A 219 -5.29 -27.24 6.20
C GLU A 219 -5.70 -27.38 4.72
N ASP A 220 -6.98 -27.21 4.39
CA ASP A 220 -7.51 -27.42 3.04
C ASP A 220 -8.58 -26.41 2.61
N ARG A 221 -8.95 -25.43 3.49
CA ARG A 221 -10.07 -24.52 3.24
C ARG A 221 -9.85 -23.12 3.79
N VAL A 222 -10.66 -22.18 3.30
CA VAL A 222 -10.84 -20.85 3.90
C VAL A 222 -11.84 -20.97 5.05
N LEU A 223 -11.51 -20.38 6.21
CA LEU A 223 -12.35 -20.43 7.42
C LEU A 223 -13.44 -19.35 7.44
N ASN A 224 -13.28 -18.27 6.69
CA ASN A 224 -14.25 -17.17 6.62
C ASN A 224 -15.56 -17.69 6.01
N GLU A 225 -16.69 -17.53 6.72
CA GLU A 225 -17.99 -18.03 6.29
C GLU A 225 -18.44 -17.46 4.93
N ASP A 226 -18.15 -16.16 4.68
CA ASP A 226 -18.46 -15.48 3.41
C ASP A 226 -17.51 -15.85 2.27
N GLY A 227 -16.49 -16.71 2.52
CA GLY A 227 -15.49 -17.09 1.54
C GLY A 227 -14.60 -15.95 1.09
N LEU A 228 -14.16 -16.00 -0.17
CA LEU A 228 -13.31 -15.00 -0.81
C LEU A 228 -14.15 -13.91 -1.50
N ARG A 229 -13.69 -12.67 -1.47
CA ARG A 229 -14.27 -11.53 -2.19
C ARG A 229 -13.97 -11.54 -3.69
N TYR A 230 -12.85 -12.17 -4.06
CA TYR A 230 -12.41 -12.40 -5.44
C TYR A 230 -11.86 -13.83 -5.55
N GLU A 231 -12.05 -14.47 -6.69
CA GLU A 231 -11.49 -15.81 -6.94
C GLU A 231 -9.95 -15.85 -6.74
N ASP A 232 -9.28 -14.74 -7.09
CA ASP A 232 -7.85 -14.52 -7.00
C ASP A 232 -7.45 -13.54 -5.87
N GLU A 233 -8.24 -13.49 -4.76
CA GLU A 233 -8.07 -12.51 -3.68
C GLU A 233 -6.67 -12.48 -3.08
N PHE A 234 -6.02 -13.64 -2.90
CA PHE A 234 -4.68 -13.73 -2.35
C PHE A 234 -3.63 -12.98 -3.18
N VAL A 235 -3.63 -13.16 -4.49
CA VAL A 235 -2.68 -12.46 -5.35
C VAL A 235 -3.07 -10.99 -5.56
N LYS A 236 -4.34 -10.66 -5.56
CA LYS A 236 -4.82 -9.27 -5.59
C LYS A 236 -4.40 -8.50 -4.34
N HIS A 237 -4.41 -9.16 -3.18
CA HIS A 237 -3.87 -8.53 -1.97
C HIS A 237 -2.37 -8.25 -2.10
N LYS A 238 -1.58 -9.16 -2.70
CA LYS A 238 -0.17 -8.87 -2.97
C LYS A 238 0.05 -7.70 -3.94
N ILE A 239 -0.87 -7.48 -4.88
CA ILE A 239 -0.88 -6.28 -5.74
C ILE A 239 -1.18 -5.04 -4.90
N LEU A 240 -2.17 -5.10 -3.99
CA LEU A 240 -2.50 -4.02 -3.07
C LEU A 240 -1.28 -3.62 -2.22
N ASP A 241 -0.61 -4.60 -1.60
CA ASP A 241 0.60 -4.40 -0.81
C ASP A 241 1.70 -3.73 -1.65
N ALA A 242 1.95 -4.26 -2.85
CA ALA A 242 2.99 -3.72 -3.74
C ALA A 242 2.71 -2.26 -4.13
N ILE A 243 1.46 -1.89 -4.41
CA ILE A 243 1.07 -0.50 -4.71
C ILE A 243 1.37 0.41 -3.52
N GLY A 244 1.05 -0.02 -2.30
CA GLY A 244 1.31 0.73 -1.08
C GLY A 244 2.81 0.87 -0.79
N ASP A 245 3.56 -0.23 -0.90
CA ASP A 245 5.02 -0.22 -0.73
C ASP A 245 5.70 0.71 -1.76
N LEU A 246 5.34 0.59 -3.03
CA LEU A 246 5.89 1.41 -4.11
C LEU A 246 5.58 2.91 -3.94
N TYR A 247 4.48 3.25 -3.25
CA TYR A 247 4.12 4.65 -2.99
C TYR A 247 5.13 5.34 -2.05
N LEU A 248 5.96 4.60 -1.34
CA LEU A 248 7.10 5.11 -0.56
C LEU A 248 8.21 5.75 -1.40
N LEU A 249 8.17 5.61 -2.73
CA LEU A 249 8.96 6.44 -3.64
C LEU A 249 8.55 7.93 -3.58
N GLY A 250 7.34 8.21 -3.08
CA GLY A 250 6.82 9.54 -2.79
C GLY A 250 6.30 10.32 -3.99
N TYR A 251 6.16 9.66 -5.15
CA TYR A 251 5.63 10.21 -6.39
C TYR A 251 4.74 9.19 -7.08
N GLY A 252 3.90 9.64 -8.02
CA GLY A 252 3.24 8.73 -8.94
C GLY A 252 4.27 7.95 -9.78
N LEU A 253 3.86 6.82 -10.36
CA LEU A 253 4.76 5.93 -11.09
C LEU A 253 4.30 5.76 -12.53
N ILE A 254 5.25 5.79 -13.46
CA ILE A 254 5.07 5.44 -14.88
C ILE A 254 6.06 4.31 -15.17
N GLY A 255 5.54 3.10 -15.37
CA GLY A 255 6.30 1.88 -15.59
C GLY A 255 5.49 0.64 -15.22
N ALA A 256 6.03 -0.55 -15.43
CA ALA A 256 5.43 -1.82 -15.10
C ALA A 256 6.19 -2.53 -13.97
N PHE A 257 5.53 -2.74 -12.85
CA PHE A 257 6.02 -3.58 -11.76
C PHE A 257 5.66 -5.04 -11.99
N HIS A 258 6.60 -5.93 -11.75
CA HIS A 258 6.38 -7.37 -11.77
C HIS A 258 6.97 -7.98 -10.50
N GLY A 259 6.16 -8.73 -9.75
CA GLY A 259 6.56 -9.46 -8.55
C GLY A 259 6.31 -10.96 -8.68
N PHE A 260 7.29 -11.76 -8.32
CA PHE A 260 7.15 -13.20 -8.15
C PHE A 260 7.55 -13.58 -6.74
N LYS A 261 6.59 -14.08 -5.95
CA LYS A 261 6.79 -14.41 -4.53
C LYS A 261 7.37 -13.24 -3.70
N SER A 262 7.28 -12.02 -4.20
CA SER A 262 7.79 -10.83 -3.54
C SER A 262 7.01 -10.53 -2.26
N GLY A 263 7.63 -9.81 -1.35
CA GLY A 263 7.03 -9.27 -0.13
C GLY A 263 7.61 -7.90 0.16
N HIS A 264 7.23 -7.30 1.29
CA HIS A 264 7.61 -5.94 1.67
C HIS A 264 9.13 -5.70 1.64
N GLU A 265 9.93 -6.68 2.09
CA GLU A 265 11.39 -6.57 2.07
C GLU A 265 11.92 -6.43 0.64
N LEU A 266 11.49 -7.31 -0.28
CA LEU A 266 11.99 -7.29 -1.65
C LEU A 266 11.46 -6.08 -2.42
N ASN A 267 10.21 -5.66 -2.16
CA ASN A 267 9.64 -4.42 -2.68
C ASN A 267 10.47 -3.22 -2.22
N ASN A 268 10.84 -3.15 -0.94
CA ASN A 268 11.68 -2.07 -0.41
C ASN A 268 13.09 -2.08 -0.99
N ARG A 269 13.70 -3.26 -1.17
CA ARG A 269 15.01 -3.40 -1.86
C ARG A 269 14.93 -2.87 -3.30
N LEU A 270 13.82 -3.14 -4.03
CA LEU A 270 13.60 -2.59 -5.36
C LEU A 270 13.48 -1.06 -5.32
N ILE A 271 12.68 -0.51 -4.41
CA ILE A 271 12.52 0.94 -4.21
C ILE A 271 13.88 1.61 -3.98
N ARG A 272 14.69 1.07 -3.05
CA ARG A 272 16.04 1.61 -2.76
C ARG A 272 16.96 1.51 -3.96
N LYS A 273 16.88 0.42 -4.74
CA LYS A 273 17.65 0.25 -5.97
C LYS A 273 17.23 1.26 -7.04
N ILE A 274 15.93 1.53 -7.20
CA ILE A 274 15.43 2.59 -8.09
C ILE A 274 16.04 3.93 -7.70
N LEU A 275 15.91 4.33 -6.43
CA LEU A 275 16.43 5.62 -5.95
C LEU A 275 17.95 5.76 -6.14
N GLY A 276 18.71 4.67 -6.03
CA GLY A 276 20.16 4.66 -6.28
C GLY A 276 20.55 4.65 -7.76
N ALA A 277 19.67 4.23 -8.67
CA ALA A 277 19.92 4.11 -10.10
C ALA A 277 19.39 5.34 -10.86
N THR A 278 19.94 6.52 -10.58
CA THR A 278 19.43 7.82 -11.06
C THR A 278 19.35 7.95 -12.59
N ASP A 279 20.12 7.17 -13.35
CA ASP A 279 20.08 7.17 -14.82
C ASP A 279 18.94 6.31 -15.38
N ALA A 280 18.42 5.36 -14.57
CA ALA A 280 17.38 4.42 -14.97
C ALA A 280 15.95 4.97 -14.87
N TRP A 281 15.79 6.18 -14.35
CA TRP A 281 14.48 6.86 -14.25
C TRP A 281 14.64 8.37 -14.40
N GLU A 282 13.51 9.05 -14.52
CA GLU A 282 13.44 10.51 -14.54
C GLU A 282 12.20 11.01 -13.80
N LEU A 283 12.27 12.22 -13.25
CA LEU A 283 11.12 12.88 -12.63
C LEU A 283 10.43 13.74 -13.69
N VAL A 284 9.14 13.47 -13.96
CA VAL A 284 8.37 14.17 -14.98
C VAL A 284 7.09 14.76 -14.41
N SER A 285 6.63 15.86 -15.02
CA SER A 285 5.28 16.41 -14.85
C SER A 285 4.55 16.28 -16.18
N LEU A 286 3.29 15.83 -16.17
CA LEU A 286 2.50 15.67 -17.38
C LEU A 286 1.72 16.95 -17.65
N GLU A 287 1.98 17.58 -18.77
CA GLU A 287 1.40 18.87 -19.14
C GLU A 287 -0.06 18.76 -19.59
N ASP A 288 -0.41 17.66 -20.25
CA ASP A 288 -1.76 17.43 -20.78
C ASP A 288 -2.43 16.26 -20.04
N SER A 289 -3.57 16.52 -19.37
CA SER A 289 -4.32 15.51 -18.65
C SER A 289 -5.00 14.49 -19.57
N GLU A 290 -5.31 14.86 -20.82
CA GLU A 290 -5.91 13.95 -21.82
C GLU A 290 -4.90 12.95 -22.36
N LEU A 291 -3.61 13.29 -22.35
CA LEU A 291 -2.51 12.42 -22.74
C LEU A 291 -1.87 11.69 -21.55
N SER A 292 -2.46 11.80 -20.36
CA SER A 292 -1.93 11.11 -19.20
C SER A 292 -2.03 9.60 -19.35
N PRO A 293 -0.91 8.86 -19.19
CA PRO A 293 -0.93 7.41 -19.20
C PRO A 293 -1.57 6.80 -17.94
N ILE A 294 -1.96 7.64 -16.96
CA ILE A 294 -2.61 7.23 -15.71
C ILE A 294 -3.87 8.05 -15.51
N ILE A 295 -4.98 7.35 -15.31
CA ILE A 295 -6.30 7.97 -15.15
C ILE A 295 -6.68 8.00 -13.67
N PHE A 296 -6.73 9.19 -13.09
CA PHE A 296 -7.31 9.41 -11.78
C PHE A 296 -8.75 9.92 -11.91
N GLN A 297 -9.66 9.32 -11.15
CA GLN A 297 -11.04 9.80 -11.09
C GLN A 297 -11.08 11.28 -10.72
N GLN A 298 -11.88 12.06 -11.45
CA GLN A 298 -12.06 13.47 -11.12
C GLN A 298 -12.71 13.62 -9.73
N PRO A 299 -12.27 14.61 -8.93
CA PRO A 299 -12.93 14.89 -7.67
C PRO A 299 -14.42 15.20 -7.92
N ILE A 300 -15.30 14.63 -7.10
CA ILE A 300 -16.71 14.98 -7.12
C ILE A 300 -16.80 16.43 -6.62
N THR A 301 -17.33 17.30 -7.47
CA THR A 301 -17.48 18.76 -7.19
C THR A 301 -18.48 19.01 -6.09
#